data_06473aa9310971c1739907bc6d76c091
#
_entry.id   06473aa9310971c1739907bc6d76c091
#
_cell.length_a   1.000
_cell.length_b   1.000
_cell.length_c   1.000
_cell.angle_alpha   90.00
_cell.angle_beta   90.00
_cell.angle_gamma   90.00
#
_symmetry.space_group_name_H-M   'P 1'
#
loop_
_entity.id
_entity.type
_entity.pdbx_description
1 polymer ?
#
loop_
_entity_poly.entity_id
_entity_poly.type
_entity_poly.pdbx_seq_one_letter_code
_entity_poly.pdbx_strand_id
1 'polypeptide(L)'
;MSHANATLTPITRLRLAVLVVDDDWTYATAAKLFMVSPRTAKKWADRYRADGAAGMVDRSSRPCTSPTKTPPAIVRKIVRARLRRRLGPVQIAGELGMQASTVHAVLKRCRISRLSHIDRITGEPLRRYEHDYPGSMIHVDVTKFGNIPDGGGHRFVGRQQGAKNKIATSGLPRGKDHKPRTGTAFVHTVIDDHSRVAYAEICADEKAATAIGVLERAVAWFADHGVTVEQVLSDNGSCYRSHAWRDACVELDIKHKRTRPYRPQTNGKIERFHRTLGDGWAYGRLYISNDQRTAALPRWLHFYNHHRAHSATGGKPPVTRLTNVPGHH
;
A
#
# COMPACT_ATOMS: atom_id res chain seq x y z
N MET A 1 -3.22 -31.22 -4.67
CA MET A 1 -2.04 -32.09 -4.49
C MET A 1 -2.25 -32.86 -3.20
N SER A 2 -2.16 -34.18 -3.22
CA SER A 2 -2.25 -34.97 -1.98
C SER A 2 -1.01 -34.75 -1.14
N HIS A 3 -1.21 -34.55 0.18
CA HIS A 3 -0.13 -34.37 1.14
C HIS A 3 0.80 -35.59 1.12
N ALA A 4 2.14 -35.38 1.28
CA ALA A 4 3.13 -36.45 1.27
C ALA A 4 2.82 -37.55 2.31
N ASN A 5 2.20 -37.20 3.44
CA ASN A 5 1.81 -38.09 4.53
C ASN A 5 0.35 -38.58 4.43
N ALA A 6 -0.30 -38.47 3.27
CA ALA A 6 -1.64 -38.97 3.09
C ALA A 6 -1.62 -40.53 3.07
N THR A 7 -2.53 -41.15 3.80
CA THR A 7 -2.68 -42.61 3.86
C THR A 7 -2.81 -43.24 2.46
N LEU A 8 -3.43 -42.52 1.53
CA LEU A 8 -3.57 -42.92 0.13
C LEU A 8 -3.02 -41.83 -0.80
N THR A 9 -1.84 -42.06 -1.34
CA THR A 9 -1.29 -41.29 -2.48
C THR A 9 -1.93 -41.77 -3.80
N PRO A 10 -1.79 -41.07 -4.93
CA PRO A 10 -2.29 -41.57 -6.22
C PRO A 10 -1.79 -43.00 -6.58
N ILE A 11 -0.54 -43.30 -6.24
CA ILE A 11 0.05 -44.64 -6.47
C ILE A 11 -0.62 -45.72 -5.59
N THR A 12 -0.80 -45.44 -4.31
CA THR A 12 -1.44 -46.37 -3.39
C THR A 12 -2.92 -46.53 -3.66
N ARG A 13 -3.60 -45.51 -4.18
CA ARG A 13 -4.99 -45.59 -4.68
C ARG A 13 -5.09 -46.52 -5.88
N LEU A 14 -4.14 -46.43 -6.81
CA LEU A 14 -4.08 -47.30 -7.98
C LEU A 14 -3.88 -48.75 -7.55
N ARG A 15 -2.91 -49.02 -6.68
CA ARG A 15 -2.68 -50.38 -6.15
C ARG A 15 -3.92 -50.98 -5.49
N LEU A 16 -4.57 -50.18 -4.63
CA LEU A 16 -5.82 -50.61 -3.98
C LEU A 16 -6.92 -50.94 -5.01
N ALA A 17 -7.05 -50.06 -6.04
CA ALA A 17 -8.08 -50.24 -7.06
C ALA A 17 -7.82 -51.46 -7.96
N VAL A 18 -6.57 -51.72 -8.35
CA VAL A 18 -6.15 -52.90 -9.12
C VAL A 18 -6.47 -54.18 -8.35
N LEU A 19 -6.09 -54.28 -7.07
CA LEU A 19 -6.44 -55.47 -6.24
C LEU A 19 -7.93 -55.76 -6.23
N VAL A 20 -8.79 -54.72 -6.25
CA VAL A 20 -10.24 -54.90 -6.23
C VAL A 20 -10.81 -55.19 -7.61
N VAL A 21 -10.29 -54.60 -8.68
CA VAL A 21 -10.90 -54.64 -10.01
C VAL A 21 -10.29 -55.75 -10.88
N ASP A 22 -8.98 -55.90 -10.81
CA ASP A 22 -8.23 -56.85 -11.67
C ASP A 22 -7.93 -58.17 -10.96
N ASP A 23 -7.74 -58.14 -9.61
CA ASP A 23 -7.42 -59.32 -8.79
C ASP A 23 -8.61 -59.81 -7.97
N ASP A 24 -9.84 -59.33 -8.21
CA ASP A 24 -11.11 -59.74 -7.60
C ASP A 24 -11.16 -59.74 -6.06
N TRP A 25 -10.37 -58.87 -5.42
CA TRP A 25 -10.41 -58.72 -3.96
C TRP A 25 -11.71 -58.07 -3.50
N THR A 26 -12.20 -58.50 -2.32
CA THR A 26 -13.35 -57.81 -1.71
C THR A 26 -12.94 -56.42 -1.24
N TYR A 27 -13.87 -55.45 -1.24
CA TYR A 27 -13.64 -54.09 -0.70
C TYR A 27 -13.16 -54.14 0.75
N ALA A 28 -13.64 -55.10 1.56
CA ALA A 28 -13.27 -55.25 2.96
C ALA A 28 -11.80 -55.69 3.10
N THR A 29 -11.36 -56.66 2.32
CA THR A 29 -9.99 -57.16 2.36
C THR A 29 -8.98 -56.12 1.90
N ALA A 30 -9.26 -55.46 0.78
CA ALA A 30 -8.42 -54.40 0.28
C ALA A 30 -8.36 -53.17 1.23
N ALA A 31 -9.50 -52.80 1.81
CA ALA A 31 -9.57 -51.70 2.79
C ALA A 31 -8.73 -51.97 4.04
N LYS A 32 -8.74 -53.21 4.54
CA LYS A 32 -7.95 -53.65 5.68
C LYS A 32 -6.44 -53.54 5.41
N LEU A 33 -5.99 -53.97 4.23
CA LEU A 33 -4.58 -53.89 3.83
C LEU A 33 -4.08 -52.47 3.78
N PHE A 34 -4.88 -51.51 3.26
CA PHE A 34 -4.52 -50.12 3.12
C PHE A 34 -4.96 -49.23 4.32
N MET A 35 -5.46 -49.84 5.39
CA MET A 35 -5.93 -49.13 6.60
C MET A 35 -6.96 -48.04 6.31
N VAL A 36 -7.91 -48.32 5.42
CA VAL A 36 -8.99 -47.39 5.05
C VAL A 36 -10.36 -48.08 5.22
N SER A 37 -11.43 -47.31 5.08
CA SER A 37 -12.78 -47.88 5.12
C SER A 37 -13.13 -48.63 3.83
N PRO A 38 -14.00 -49.67 3.88
CA PRO A 38 -14.50 -50.34 2.68
C PRO A 38 -15.18 -49.37 1.69
N ARG A 39 -15.81 -48.29 2.19
CA ARG A 39 -16.38 -47.22 1.38
C ARG A 39 -15.31 -46.47 0.58
N THR A 40 -14.13 -46.29 1.19
CA THR A 40 -13.00 -45.70 0.49
C THR A 40 -12.43 -46.60 -0.58
N ALA A 41 -12.30 -47.88 -0.30
CA ALA A 41 -11.88 -48.89 -1.29
C ALA A 41 -12.85 -48.94 -2.48
N LYS A 42 -14.15 -48.99 -2.22
CA LYS A 42 -15.19 -48.91 -3.26
C LYS A 42 -15.06 -47.64 -4.10
N LYS A 43 -14.92 -46.51 -3.47
CA LYS A 43 -14.76 -45.20 -4.18
C LYS A 43 -13.60 -45.22 -5.19
N TRP A 44 -12.46 -45.80 -4.83
CA TRP A 44 -11.29 -45.80 -5.71
C TRP A 44 -11.40 -46.90 -6.79
N ALA A 45 -11.98 -48.05 -6.47
CA ALA A 45 -12.29 -49.06 -7.46
C ALA A 45 -13.28 -48.56 -8.51
N ASP A 46 -14.37 -47.89 -8.09
CA ASP A 46 -15.35 -47.32 -9.02
C ASP A 46 -14.73 -46.25 -9.93
N ARG A 47 -13.78 -45.41 -9.40
CA ARG A 47 -13.05 -44.46 -10.23
C ARG A 47 -12.08 -45.11 -11.21
N TYR A 48 -11.46 -46.22 -10.80
CA TYR A 48 -10.58 -46.98 -11.68
C TYR A 48 -11.36 -47.62 -12.83
N ARG A 49 -12.55 -48.17 -12.55
CA ARG A 49 -13.43 -48.70 -13.60
C ARG A 49 -13.87 -47.63 -14.59
N ALA A 50 -14.11 -46.41 -14.11
CA ALA A 50 -14.60 -45.32 -14.96
C ALA A 50 -13.50 -44.61 -15.76
N ASP A 51 -12.35 -44.32 -15.15
CA ASP A 51 -11.32 -43.41 -15.69
C ASP A 51 -9.92 -44.05 -15.74
N GLY A 52 -9.78 -45.35 -15.38
CA GLY A 52 -8.48 -46.02 -15.30
C GLY A 52 -7.54 -45.36 -14.28
N ALA A 53 -6.24 -45.44 -14.51
CA ALA A 53 -5.21 -44.87 -13.69
C ALA A 53 -5.32 -43.30 -13.56
N ALA A 54 -5.86 -42.63 -14.56
CA ALA A 54 -6.10 -41.21 -14.54
C ALA A 54 -7.11 -40.75 -13.48
N GLY A 55 -8.04 -41.67 -13.07
CA GLY A 55 -9.00 -41.42 -12.01
C GLY A 55 -8.43 -41.32 -10.60
N MET A 56 -7.14 -41.66 -10.40
CA MET A 56 -6.48 -41.69 -9.09
C MET A 56 -6.04 -40.32 -8.56
N VAL A 57 -6.03 -39.31 -9.39
CA VAL A 57 -5.70 -37.93 -8.97
C VAL A 57 -6.84 -37.30 -8.18
N ASP A 58 -6.49 -36.31 -7.34
CA ASP A 58 -7.48 -35.55 -6.59
C ASP A 58 -8.36 -34.74 -7.54
N ARG A 59 -9.67 -34.88 -7.40
CA ARG A 59 -10.64 -34.00 -8.05
C ARG A 59 -10.97 -32.83 -7.13
N SER A 60 -11.31 -31.68 -7.72
CA SER A 60 -11.81 -30.55 -6.97
C SER A 60 -13.01 -30.92 -6.10
N SER A 61 -12.93 -30.59 -4.80
CA SER A 61 -14.06 -30.77 -3.88
C SER A 61 -15.09 -29.62 -4.00
N ARG A 62 -14.85 -28.68 -4.91
CA ARG A 62 -15.77 -27.57 -5.13
C ARG A 62 -17.06 -28.07 -5.74
N PRO A 63 -18.23 -27.73 -5.17
CA PRO A 63 -19.52 -28.12 -5.76
C PRO A 63 -19.65 -27.60 -7.20
N CYS A 64 -20.15 -28.44 -8.09
CA CYS A 64 -20.44 -28.06 -9.48
C CYS A 64 -21.57 -27.04 -9.56
N THR A 65 -22.52 -27.09 -8.63
CA THR A 65 -23.65 -26.14 -8.52
C THR A 65 -23.60 -25.41 -7.20
N SER A 66 -24.05 -24.17 -7.20
CA SER A 66 -24.17 -23.33 -6.01
C SER A 66 -25.54 -22.62 -6.06
N PRO A 67 -26.63 -23.29 -5.60
CA PRO A 67 -27.99 -22.76 -5.70
C PRO A 67 -28.17 -21.39 -5.01
N THR A 68 -27.44 -21.16 -3.91
CA THR A 68 -27.48 -19.91 -3.14
C THR A 68 -26.61 -18.79 -3.71
N LYS A 69 -25.90 -19.04 -4.82
CA LYS A 69 -25.06 -18.01 -5.44
C LYS A 69 -25.90 -16.89 -6.00
N THR A 70 -25.52 -15.64 -5.68
CA THR A 70 -26.20 -14.45 -6.20
C THR A 70 -26.30 -14.49 -7.74
N PRO A 71 -27.50 -14.35 -8.31
CA PRO A 71 -27.70 -14.43 -9.76
C PRO A 71 -26.86 -13.38 -10.52
N PRO A 72 -26.39 -13.68 -11.74
CA PRO A 72 -25.56 -12.74 -12.52
C PRO A 72 -26.22 -11.39 -12.78
N ALA A 73 -27.55 -11.34 -12.94
CA ALA A 73 -28.31 -10.12 -13.13
C ALA A 73 -28.21 -9.19 -11.89
N ILE A 74 -28.31 -9.77 -10.69
CA ILE A 74 -28.18 -9.03 -9.43
C ILE A 74 -26.73 -8.58 -9.23
N VAL A 75 -25.74 -9.44 -9.53
CA VAL A 75 -24.31 -9.06 -9.51
C VAL A 75 -24.08 -7.83 -10.39
N ARG A 76 -24.60 -7.81 -11.61
CA ARG A 76 -24.48 -6.64 -12.52
C ARG A 76 -25.11 -5.37 -11.92
N LYS A 77 -26.29 -5.48 -11.28
CA LYS A 77 -26.92 -4.33 -10.59
C LYS A 77 -26.05 -3.79 -9.46
N ILE A 78 -25.51 -4.67 -8.60
CA ILE A 78 -24.60 -4.31 -7.51
C ILE A 78 -23.35 -3.60 -8.04
N VAL A 79 -22.68 -4.18 -9.06
CA VAL A 79 -21.47 -3.61 -9.68
C VAL A 79 -21.78 -2.24 -10.30
N ARG A 80 -22.89 -2.12 -11.03
CA ARG A 80 -23.31 -0.84 -11.63
C ARG A 80 -23.56 0.24 -10.57
N ALA A 81 -24.28 -0.08 -9.48
CA ALA A 81 -24.50 0.85 -8.39
C ALA A 81 -23.19 1.29 -7.72
N ARG A 82 -22.25 0.34 -7.52
CA ARG A 82 -20.93 0.63 -6.96
C ARG A 82 -20.11 1.55 -7.87
N LEU A 83 -20.03 1.27 -9.16
CA LEU A 83 -19.17 2.01 -10.09
C LEU A 83 -19.77 3.37 -10.50
N ARG A 84 -21.08 3.44 -10.80
CA ARG A 84 -21.71 4.69 -11.25
C ARG A 84 -22.08 5.63 -10.12
N ARG A 85 -22.63 5.09 -9.03
CA ARG A 85 -23.18 5.91 -7.93
C ARG A 85 -22.32 5.88 -6.67
N ARG A 86 -21.26 5.07 -6.64
CA ARG A 86 -20.28 4.96 -5.55
C ARG A 86 -20.88 4.64 -4.19
N LEU A 87 -21.96 3.87 -4.19
CA LEU A 87 -22.69 3.52 -2.98
C LEU A 87 -21.94 2.46 -2.15
N GLY A 88 -22.09 2.54 -0.83
CA GLY A 88 -21.63 1.53 0.10
C GLY A 88 -22.47 0.25 0.07
N PRO A 89 -21.99 -0.88 0.65
CA PRO A 89 -22.75 -2.13 0.68
C PRO A 89 -24.13 -1.99 1.32
N VAL A 90 -24.25 -1.19 2.39
CA VAL A 90 -25.52 -0.95 3.10
C VAL A 90 -26.53 -0.22 2.22
N GLN A 91 -26.07 0.83 1.51
CA GLN A 91 -26.92 1.61 0.62
C GLN A 91 -27.41 0.77 -0.57
N ILE A 92 -26.50 0.00 -1.20
CA ILE A 92 -26.87 -0.90 -2.30
C ILE A 92 -27.84 -1.97 -1.82
N ALA A 93 -27.64 -2.50 -0.62
CA ALA A 93 -28.51 -3.50 -0.02
C ALA A 93 -29.94 -2.96 0.20
N GLY A 94 -30.04 -1.74 0.72
CA GLY A 94 -31.34 -1.07 0.90
C GLY A 94 -32.11 -0.87 -0.40
N GLU A 95 -31.42 -0.48 -1.48
CA GLU A 95 -32.04 -0.29 -2.80
C GLU A 95 -32.48 -1.57 -3.50
N LEU A 96 -31.75 -2.67 -3.26
CA LEU A 96 -32.02 -3.96 -3.91
C LEU A 96 -32.84 -4.91 -3.03
N GLY A 97 -33.25 -4.50 -1.82
CA GLY A 97 -33.93 -5.36 -0.86
C GLY A 97 -33.11 -6.58 -0.43
N MET A 98 -31.80 -6.41 -0.25
CA MET A 98 -30.86 -7.51 0.01
C MET A 98 -30.12 -7.33 1.35
N GLN A 99 -29.47 -8.40 1.81
CA GLN A 99 -28.57 -8.30 2.95
C GLN A 99 -27.23 -7.62 2.56
N ALA A 100 -26.77 -6.67 3.39
CA ALA A 100 -25.52 -5.93 3.17
C ALA A 100 -24.29 -6.85 3.10
N SER A 101 -24.29 -7.95 3.86
CA SER A 101 -23.24 -8.97 3.82
C SER A 101 -23.13 -9.65 2.45
N THR A 102 -24.26 -9.97 1.82
CA THR A 102 -24.32 -10.54 0.47
C THR A 102 -23.77 -9.55 -0.56
N VAL A 103 -24.18 -8.28 -0.49
CA VAL A 103 -23.63 -7.22 -1.36
C VAL A 103 -22.13 -7.08 -1.17
N HIS A 104 -21.65 -7.03 0.09
CA HIS A 104 -20.21 -6.96 0.39
C HIS A 104 -19.43 -8.17 -0.18
N ALA A 105 -19.98 -9.39 -0.03
CA ALA A 105 -19.37 -10.60 -0.58
C ALA A 105 -19.24 -10.56 -2.12
N VAL A 106 -20.27 -10.04 -2.80
CA VAL A 106 -20.24 -9.82 -4.26
C VAL A 106 -19.16 -8.81 -4.62
N LEU A 107 -19.14 -7.65 -3.97
CA LEU A 107 -18.14 -6.59 -4.21
C LEU A 107 -16.71 -7.08 -3.94
N LYS A 108 -16.51 -7.93 -2.91
CA LYS A 108 -15.20 -8.55 -2.61
C LYS A 108 -14.76 -9.49 -3.72
N ARG A 109 -15.64 -10.35 -4.23
CA ARG A 109 -15.35 -11.24 -5.37
C ARG A 109 -15.01 -10.47 -6.64
N CYS A 110 -15.68 -9.33 -6.86
CA CYS A 110 -15.40 -8.43 -7.99
C CYS A 110 -14.16 -7.51 -7.77
N ARG A 111 -13.46 -7.61 -6.63
CA ARG A 111 -12.29 -6.79 -6.25
C ARG A 111 -12.55 -5.28 -6.18
N ILE A 112 -13.80 -4.88 -5.93
CA ILE A 112 -14.25 -3.48 -5.80
C ILE A 112 -14.91 -3.21 -4.43
N SER A 113 -14.55 -3.96 -3.41
CA SER A 113 -15.16 -3.89 -2.07
C SER A 113 -14.95 -2.54 -1.38
N ARG A 114 -13.80 -1.88 -1.58
CA ARG A 114 -13.49 -0.59 -0.98
C ARG A 114 -13.68 0.54 -1.99
N LEU A 115 -14.33 1.64 -1.58
CA LEU A 115 -14.46 2.85 -2.41
C LEU A 115 -13.11 3.51 -2.68
N SER A 116 -12.14 3.36 -1.78
CA SER A 116 -10.76 3.81 -1.98
C SER A 116 -9.99 3.06 -3.08
N HIS A 117 -10.56 1.97 -3.61
CA HIS A 117 -9.99 1.23 -4.74
C HIS A 117 -10.57 1.67 -6.10
N ILE A 118 -11.41 2.68 -6.09
CA ILE A 118 -12.10 3.17 -7.29
C ILE A 118 -11.85 4.67 -7.40
N ASP A 119 -11.47 5.11 -8.58
CA ASP A 119 -11.40 6.54 -8.89
C ASP A 119 -12.78 7.18 -8.74
N ARG A 120 -12.86 8.26 -7.93
CA ARG A 120 -14.15 8.89 -7.62
C ARG A 120 -14.78 9.60 -8.81
N ILE A 121 -13.98 9.98 -9.79
CA ILE A 121 -14.42 10.73 -10.97
C ILE A 121 -14.80 9.78 -12.08
N THR A 122 -13.91 8.86 -12.45
CA THR A 122 -14.10 7.96 -13.58
C THR A 122 -14.82 6.67 -13.22
N GLY A 123 -14.79 6.23 -11.96
CA GLY A 123 -15.30 4.93 -11.52
C GLY A 123 -14.41 3.75 -11.87
N GLU A 124 -13.23 3.99 -12.45
CA GLU A 124 -12.28 2.94 -12.81
C GLU A 124 -11.58 2.38 -11.56
N PRO A 125 -11.23 1.10 -11.54
CA PRO A 125 -10.41 0.53 -10.48
C PRO A 125 -9.04 1.23 -10.43
N LEU A 126 -8.67 1.70 -9.24
CA LEU A 126 -7.33 2.26 -9.02
C LEU A 126 -6.30 1.15 -9.09
N ARG A 127 -5.48 1.18 -10.10
CA ARG A 127 -4.33 0.28 -10.23
C ARG A 127 -3.21 0.83 -9.35
N ARG A 128 -2.78 0.03 -8.38
CA ARG A 128 -1.52 0.30 -7.68
C ARG A 128 -0.41 -0.03 -8.65
N TYR A 129 0.37 0.96 -9.02
CA TYR A 129 1.61 0.77 -9.75
C TYR A 129 2.80 0.90 -8.79
N GLU A 130 3.86 0.23 -9.09
CA GLU A 130 5.15 0.33 -8.44
C GLU A 130 6.19 0.22 -9.54
N HIS A 131 7.18 1.10 -9.53
CA HIS A 131 8.29 1.03 -10.47
C HIS A 131 9.20 -0.14 -10.12
N ASP A 132 9.87 -0.71 -11.11
CA ASP A 132 10.53 -2.01 -10.99
C ASP A 132 11.82 -1.97 -10.18
N TYR A 133 12.49 -0.80 -10.09
CA TYR A 133 13.76 -0.61 -9.39
C TYR A 133 13.89 0.78 -8.75
N PRO A 134 14.79 0.93 -7.74
CA PRO A 134 15.07 2.22 -7.11
C PRO A 134 15.58 3.25 -8.13
N GLY A 135 15.13 4.50 -7.99
CA GLY A 135 15.52 5.61 -8.86
C GLY A 135 14.74 5.72 -10.16
N SER A 136 14.05 4.66 -10.62
CA SER A 136 13.19 4.74 -11.81
C SER A 136 12.15 5.84 -11.70
N MET A 137 11.67 6.15 -10.50
CA MET A 137 10.84 7.32 -10.23
C MET A 137 10.94 7.73 -8.76
N ILE A 138 11.17 9.01 -8.53
CA ILE A 138 10.98 9.63 -7.23
C ILE A 138 9.73 10.52 -7.24
N HIS A 139 9.09 10.66 -6.08
CA HIS A 139 8.00 11.58 -5.86
C HIS A 139 8.49 12.76 -5.05
N VAL A 140 8.08 13.98 -5.42
CA VAL A 140 8.40 15.21 -4.69
C VAL A 140 7.12 15.93 -4.27
N ASP A 141 7.13 16.49 -3.08
CA ASP A 141 6.00 17.29 -2.56
C ASP A 141 6.44 18.12 -1.35
N VAL A 142 5.64 19.12 -0.98
CA VAL A 142 5.86 19.95 0.18
C VAL A 142 4.71 19.81 1.16
N THR A 143 5.03 19.44 2.40
CA THR A 143 4.04 19.44 3.48
C THR A 143 4.32 20.55 4.49
N LYS A 144 3.27 21.05 5.12
CA LYS A 144 3.33 22.21 6.01
C LYS A 144 2.99 21.84 7.44
N PHE A 145 3.84 22.24 8.36
CA PHE A 145 3.58 22.09 9.80
C PHE A 145 3.67 23.44 10.49
N GLY A 146 2.68 23.79 11.31
CA GLY A 146 2.77 24.99 12.14
C GLY A 146 4.01 24.94 13.04
N ASN A 147 4.73 26.05 13.17
CA ASN A 147 5.86 26.15 14.07
C ASN A 147 5.41 26.10 15.52
N ILE A 148 6.28 25.63 16.40
CA ILE A 148 6.03 25.41 17.81
C ILE A 148 6.60 26.60 18.60
N PRO A 149 5.79 27.29 19.43
CA PRO A 149 6.29 28.32 20.32
C PRO A 149 7.13 27.70 21.47
N ASP A 150 7.98 28.52 22.07
CA ASP A 150 8.75 28.10 23.25
C ASP A 150 7.83 27.71 24.40
N GLY A 151 8.14 26.60 25.05
CA GLY A 151 7.28 25.98 26.06
C GLY A 151 6.21 25.05 25.48
N GLY A 152 6.17 24.87 24.16
CA GLY A 152 5.29 23.90 23.48
C GLY A 152 4.00 24.47 22.91
N GLY A 153 3.50 23.81 21.88
CA GLY A 153 2.28 24.20 21.14
C GLY A 153 0.99 23.65 21.77
N HIS A 154 -0.14 24.24 21.43
CA HIS A 154 -1.47 23.97 21.97
C HIS A 154 -1.89 22.49 21.90
N ARG A 155 -1.36 21.71 20.98
CA ARG A 155 -1.71 20.30 20.80
C ARG A 155 -1.32 19.45 22.02
N PHE A 156 -0.24 19.80 22.69
CA PHE A 156 0.29 19.05 23.84
C PHE A 156 0.05 19.76 25.20
N VAL A 157 0.15 21.10 25.20
CA VAL A 157 0.01 21.85 26.47
C VAL A 157 -1.38 22.44 26.67
N GLY A 158 -2.31 22.21 25.73
CA GLY A 158 -3.64 22.78 25.75
C GLY A 158 -3.71 24.22 25.17
N ARG A 159 -4.92 24.65 24.82
CA ARG A 159 -5.13 25.94 24.11
C ARG A 159 -4.70 27.15 24.91
N GLN A 160 -5.02 27.19 26.21
CA GLN A 160 -4.70 28.34 27.07
C GLN A 160 -3.19 28.49 27.26
N GLN A 161 -2.51 27.42 27.64
CA GLN A 161 -1.07 27.43 27.85
C GLN A 161 -0.33 27.66 26.52
N GLY A 162 -0.76 27.02 25.41
CA GLY A 162 -0.18 27.28 24.10
C GLY A 162 -0.32 28.72 23.61
N ALA A 163 -1.41 29.42 23.98
CA ALA A 163 -1.56 30.83 23.68
C ALA A 163 -0.59 31.71 24.53
N LYS A 164 -0.43 31.40 25.82
CA LYS A 164 0.55 32.04 26.70
C LYS A 164 1.98 31.86 26.15
N ASN A 165 2.35 30.61 25.83
CA ASN A 165 3.66 30.30 25.27
C ASN A 165 3.93 31.05 23.98
N LYS A 166 2.95 31.17 23.09
CA LYS A 166 3.05 31.92 21.84
C LYS A 166 3.30 33.43 22.07
N ILE A 167 2.67 34.03 23.08
CA ILE A 167 2.87 35.42 23.45
C ILE A 167 4.27 35.61 24.06
N ALA A 168 4.71 34.66 24.88
CA ALA A 168 6.00 34.70 25.56
C ALA A 168 7.20 34.44 24.65
N THR A 169 7.00 33.73 23.50
CA THR A 169 8.08 33.42 22.56
C THR A 169 8.60 34.73 21.94
N SER A 170 9.87 35.05 22.17
CA SER A 170 10.54 36.21 21.63
C SER A 170 10.76 36.10 20.12
N GLY A 171 10.90 37.28 19.45
CA GLY A 171 11.26 37.32 18.03
C GLY A 171 10.19 36.89 17.04
N LEU A 172 8.99 36.51 17.49
CA LEU A 172 7.93 36.16 16.57
C LEU A 172 7.39 37.38 15.82
N PRO A 173 7.23 37.27 14.47
CA PRO A 173 6.62 38.35 13.70
C PRO A 173 5.15 38.52 14.16
N ARG A 174 4.68 39.78 14.12
CA ARG A 174 3.29 40.12 14.45
C ARG A 174 2.45 40.25 13.19
N GLY A 175 1.23 39.72 13.24
CA GLY A 175 0.24 39.89 12.18
C GLY A 175 -0.37 41.30 12.18
N LYS A 176 -1.26 41.59 11.23
CA LYS A 176 -2.02 42.86 11.17
C LYS A 176 -2.87 43.11 12.43
N ASP A 177 -3.23 42.04 13.14
CA ASP A 177 -3.93 42.08 14.43
C ASP A 177 -3.01 42.22 15.64
N HIS A 178 -1.75 42.60 15.43
CA HIS A 178 -0.69 42.71 16.43
C HIS A 178 -0.39 41.44 17.24
N LYS A 179 -1.00 40.28 16.87
CA LYS A 179 -0.75 39.02 17.54
C LYS A 179 0.48 38.33 16.98
N PRO A 180 1.27 37.65 17.84
CA PRO A 180 2.44 36.92 17.38
C PRO A 180 2.06 35.77 16.45
N ARG A 181 2.88 35.54 15.41
CA ARG A 181 2.70 34.48 14.42
C ARG A 181 3.87 33.51 14.48
N THR A 182 3.63 32.27 14.86
CA THR A 182 4.68 31.24 14.91
C THR A 182 5.20 30.85 13.52
N GLY A 183 4.45 31.16 12.45
CA GLY A 183 4.82 30.77 11.09
C GLY A 183 4.61 29.27 10.80
N THR A 184 5.23 28.83 9.73
CA THR A 184 5.05 27.48 9.18
C THR A 184 6.42 26.93 8.76
N ALA A 185 6.70 25.70 9.10
CA ALA A 185 7.81 24.92 8.55
C ALA A 185 7.36 24.28 7.24
N PHE A 186 8.07 24.52 6.17
CA PHE A 186 7.87 23.88 4.86
C PHE A 186 8.80 22.69 4.77
N VAL A 187 8.24 21.49 4.84
CA VAL A 187 9.03 20.27 4.75
C VAL A 187 8.95 19.74 3.32
N HIS A 188 10.02 19.95 2.58
CA HIS A 188 10.19 19.39 1.25
C HIS A 188 10.59 17.93 1.39
N THR A 189 9.91 17.07 0.67
CA THR A 189 10.08 15.61 0.76
C THR A 189 10.29 15.00 -0.61
N VAL A 190 11.16 14.01 -0.64
CA VAL A 190 11.45 13.19 -1.82
C VAL A 190 11.37 11.74 -1.39
N ILE A 191 10.61 10.92 -2.09
CA ILE A 191 10.49 9.48 -1.79
C ILE A 191 10.63 8.65 -3.05
N ASP A 192 11.45 7.63 -3.00
CA ASP A 192 11.58 6.67 -4.10
C ASP A 192 10.35 5.76 -4.22
N ASP A 193 9.87 5.60 -5.45
CA ASP A 193 8.65 4.84 -5.75
C ASP A 193 8.78 3.36 -5.42
N HIS A 194 9.92 2.76 -5.67
CA HIS A 194 10.18 1.33 -5.47
C HIS A 194 10.54 1.01 -4.03
N SER A 195 11.60 1.61 -3.52
CA SER A 195 12.16 1.29 -2.20
C SER A 195 11.38 1.89 -1.04
N ARG A 196 10.69 3.03 -1.25
CA ARG A 196 10.09 3.88 -0.21
C ARG A 196 11.12 4.62 0.64
N VAL A 197 12.38 4.60 0.27
CA VAL A 197 13.41 5.41 0.92
C VAL A 197 13.08 6.89 0.73
N ALA A 198 13.18 7.65 1.80
CA ALA A 198 12.75 9.04 1.83
C ALA A 198 13.89 9.97 2.25
N TYR A 199 13.93 11.11 1.59
CA TYR A 199 14.74 12.27 1.93
C TYR A 199 13.81 13.44 2.28
N ALA A 200 14.16 14.26 3.24
CA ALA A 200 13.37 15.45 3.58
C ALA A 200 14.21 16.55 4.22
N GLU A 201 13.86 17.78 3.91
CA GLU A 201 14.45 19.00 4.48
C GLU A 201 13.38 19.98 4.93
N ILE A 202 13.67 20.75 5.98
CA ILE A 202 12.85 21.86 6.41
C ILE A 202 13.42 23.13 5.76
N CYS A 203 12.59 23.81 4.98
CA CYS A 203 12.96 25.03 4.26
C CYS A 203 12.12 26.23 4.73
N ALA A 204 12.57 27.44 4.36
CA ALA A 204 11.89 28.67 4.72
C ALA A 204 10.60 28.90 3.93
N ASP A 205 10.51 28.35 2.72
CA ASP A 205 9.38 28.54 1.81
C ASP A 205 9.20 27.35 0.86
N GLU A 206 8.20 27.45 -0.02
CA GLU A 206 7.88 26.47 -1.08
C GLU A 206 8.11 27.06 -2.48
N LYS A 207 9.03 28.02 -2.63
CA LYS A 207 9.33 28.62 -3.93
C LYS A 207 10.09 27.68 -4.84
N ALA A 208 10.08 27.99 -6.15
CA ALA A 208 10.73 27.17 -7.15
C ALA A 208 12.25 26.99 -6.89
N ALA A 209 12.96 28.07 -6.56
CA ALA A 209 14.39 28.00 -6.26
C ALA A 209 14.69 27.07 -5.06
N THR A 210 13.87 27.15 -4.01
CA THR A 210 14.00 26.28 -2.84
C THR A 210 13.73 24.81 -3.20
N ALA A 211 12.67 24.55 -3.97
CA ALA A 211 12.33 23.20 -4.40
C ALA A 211 13.41 22.59 -5.32
N ILE A 212 14.02 23.40 -6.20
CA ILE A 212 15.13 23.01 -7.07
C ILE A 212 16.35 22.60 -6.24
N GLY A 213 16.78 23.48 -5.31
CA GLY A 213 17.93 23.16 -4.46
C GLY A 213 17.72 21.90 -3.61
N VAL A 214 16.47 21.63 -3.17
CA VAL A 214 16.15 20.37 -2.48
C VAL A 214 16.23 19.18 -3.45
N LEU A 215 15.76 19.31 -4.69
CA LEU A 215 15.87 18.24 -5.69
C LEU A 215 17.33 17.89 -5.96
N GLU A 216 18.18 18.88 -6.19
CA GLU A 216 19.62 18.68 -6.44
C GLU A 216 20.29 17.94 -5.30
N ARG A 217 20.07 18.38 -4.05
CA ARG A 217 20.62 17.69 -2.86
C ARG A 217 20.06 16.29 -2.67
N ALA A 218 18.77 16.09 -2.95
CA ALA A 218 18.16 14.77 -2.86
C ALA A 218 18.73 13.82 -3.92
N VAL A 219 18.92 14.27 -5.16
CA VAL A 219 19.53 13.48 -6.24
C VAL A 219 20.95 13.09 -5.88
N ALA A 220 21.77 14.03 -5.38
CA ALA A 220 23.12 13.76 -4.90
C ALA A 220 23.09 12.74 -3.74
N TRP A 221 22.17 12.92 -2.79
CA TRP A 221 22.00 11.96 -1.68
C TRP A 221 21.61 10.56 -2.15
N PHE A 222 20.72 10.43 -3.13
CA PHE A 222 20.38 9.14 -3.73
C PHE A 222 21.59 8.52 -4.47
N ALA A 223 22.37 9.34 -5.18
CA ALA A 223 23.60 8.89 -5.85
C ALA A 223 24.63 8.33 -4.87
N ASP A 224 24.82 8.97 -3.70
CA ASP A 224 25.68 8.49 -2.61
C ASP A 224 25.21 7.12 -2.05
N HIS A 225 23.94 6.79 -2.26
CA HIS A 225 23.36 5.48 -1.90
C HIS A 225 23.28 4.52 -3.10
N GLY A 226 24.00 4.81 -4.20
CA GLY A 226 24.05 3.98 -5.40
C GLY A 226 22.79 3.99 -6.26
N VAL A 227 21.93 5.00 -6.12
CA VAL A 227 20.64 5.10 -6.84
C VAL A 227 20.71 6.26 -7.84
N THR A 228 20.63 5.97 -9.13
CA THR A 228 20.48 6.97 -10.18
C THR A 228 19.00 7.29 -10.37
N VAL A 229 18.65 8.58 -10.28
CA VAL A 229 17.27 9.05 -10.44
C VAL A 229 16.98 9.35 -11.91
N GLU A 230 16.00 8.67 -12.49
CA GLU A 230 15.61 8.84 -13.90
C GLU A 230 14.40 9.75 -14.09
N GLN A 231 13.44 9.69 -13.17
CA GLN A 231 12.19 10.41 -13.31
C GLN A 231 11.75 11.01 -11.98
N VAL A 232 11.14 12.18 -12.04
CA VAL A 232 10.51 12.85 -10.91
C VAL A 232 9.01 13.06 -11.16
N LEU A 233 8.17 12.66 -10.21
CA LEU A 233 6.74 12.94 -10.21
C LEU A 233 6.42 14.00 -9.16
N SER A 234 5.80 15.09 -9.60
CA SER A 234 5.28 16.14 -8.73
C SER A 234 3.76 16.29 -8.86
N ASP A 235 3.17 17.01 -7.94
CA ASP A 235 1.82 17.55 -8.12
C ASP A 235 1.82 18.73 -9.12
N ASN A 236 0.71 19.49 -9.18
CA ASN A 236 0.59 20.68 -10.01
C ASN A 236 0.86 21.98 -9.24
N GLY A 237 1.62 21.92 -8.16
CA GLY A 237 2.05 23.10 -7.38
C GLY A 237 2.80 24.11 -8.24
N SER A 238 2.71 25.40 -7.89
CA SER A 238 3.27 26.49 -8.69
C SER A 238 4.79 26.38 -8.87
N CYS A 239 5.50 25.92 -7.84
CA CYS A 239 6.96 25.70 -7.90
C CYS A 239 7.34 24.68 -8.98
N TYR A 240 6.60 23.57 -9.09
CA TYR A 240 6.85 22.48 -10.05
C TYR A 240 6.34 22.77 -11.47
N ARG A 241 5.60 23.87 -11.65
CA ARG A 241 5.13 24.33 -12.97
C ARG A 241 6.03 25.40 -13.57
N SER A 242 7.01 25.88 -12.82
CA SER A 242 7.91 26.94 -13.27
C SER A 242 8.84 26.48 -14.39
N HIS A 243 9.29 27.40 -15.23
CA HIS A 243 10.33 27.12 -16.23
C HIS A 243 11.64 26.71 -15.57
N ALA A 244 12.03 27.40 -14.48
CA ALA A 244 13.24 27.06 -13.72
C ALA A 244 13.26 25.61 -13.23
N TRP A 245 12.13 25.08 -12.72
CA TRP A 245 12.04 23.70 -12.32
C TRP A 245 12.24 22.72 -13.49
N ARG A 246 11.63 23.04 -14.64
CA ARG A 246 11.80 22.23 -15.86
C ARG A 246 13.26 22.20 -16.30
N ASP A 247 13.89 23.38 -16.31
CA ASP A 247 15.27 23.54 -16.77
C ASP A 247 16.23 22.79 -15.83
N ALA A 248 16.04 22.88 -14.52
CA ALA A 248 16.79 22.11 -13.53
C ALA A 248 16.61 20.57 -13.70
N CYS A 249 15.41 20.10 -14.03
CA CYS A 249 15.21 18.67 -14.34
C CYS A 249 15.98 18.25 -15.59
N VAL A 250 16.08 19.12 -16.60
CA VAL A 250 16.87 18.85 -17.83
C VAL A 250 18.37 18.82 -17.50
N GLU A 251 18.87 19.76 -16.71
CA GLU A 251 20.28 19.80 -16.27
C GLU A 251 20.68 18.57 -15.45
N LEU A 252 19.76 18.02 -14.68
CA LEU A 252 19.96 16.78 -13.91
C LEU A 252 19.73 15.50 -14.72
N ASP A 253 19.37 15.59 -16.01
CA ASP A 253 18.96 14.48 -16.87
C ASP A 253 17.78 13.65 -16.29
N ILE A 254 16.84 14.33 -15.66
CA ILE A 254 15.67 13.72 -15.01
C ILE A 254 14.39 14.08 -15.77
N LYS A 255 13.61 13.05 -16.14
CA LYS A 255 12.32 13.25 -16.80
C LYS A 255 11.25 13.71 -15.80
N HIS A 256 10.76 14.94 -15.94
CA HIS A 256 9.68 15.45 -15.10
C HIS A 256 8.31 14.94 -15.56
N LYS A 257 7.57 14.36 -14.64
CA LYS A 257 6.14 14.00 -14.78
C LYS A 257 5.30 14.75 -13.76
N ARG A 258 4.08 15.10 -14.13
CA ARG A 258 3.11 15.72 -13.24
C ARG A 258 1.88 14.83 -13.06
N THR A 259 1.28 14.88 -11.88
CA THR A 259 0.00 14.21 -11.63
C THR A 259 -1.07 14.80 -12.58
N ARG A 260 -1.94 13.94 -13.10
CA ARG A 260 -3.09 14.42 -13.90
C ARG A 260 -4.03 15.22 -12.99
N PRO A 261 -4.64 16.30 -13.50
CA PRO A 261 -5.64 17.06 -12.77
C PRO A 261 -6.73 16.11 -12.23
N TYR A 262 -7.17 16.37 -11.00
CA TYR A 262 -8.19 15.57 -10.29
C TYR A 262 -7.85 14.09 -10.06
N ARG A 263 -6.60 13.68 -10.19
CA ARG A 263 -6.12 12.33 -9.88
C ARG A 263 -5.03 12.35 -8.79
N PRO A 264 -5.34 12.75 -7.57
CA PRO A 264 -4.37 12.82 -6.47
C PRO A 264 -3.78 11.45 -6.11
N GLN A 265 -4.47 10.36 -6.45
CA GLN A 265 -4.01 8.99 -6.14
C GLN A 265 -2.66 8.64 -6.76
N THR A 266 -2.24 9.36 -7.81
CA THR A 266 -0.94 9.16 -8.45
C THR A 266 0.20 9.55 -7.51
N ASN A 267 -0.05 10.49 -6.56
CA ASN A 267 0.91 10.92 -5.55
C ASN A 267 0.69 10.26 -4.16
N GLY A 268 -0.14 9.22 -4.09
CA GLY A 268 -0.56 8.60 -2.83
C GLY A 268 0.59 8.00 -1.99
N LYS A 269 1.78 7.78 -2.58
CA LYS A 269 2.95 7.27 -1.87
C LYS A 269 3.55 8.35 -0.98
N ILE A 270 3.75 9.55 -1.53
CA ILE A 270 4.29 10.68 -0.77
C ILE A 270 3.25 11.23 0.23
N GLU A 271 1.95 11.24 -0.12
CA GLU A 271 0.88 11.59 0.82
C GLU A 271 0.86 10.64 2.04
N ARG A 272 1.08 9.35 1.79
CA ARG A 272 1.21 8.37 2.89
C ARG A 272 2.46 8.59 3.72
N PHE A 273 3.57 8.97 3.08
CA PHE A 273 4.78 9.36 3.78
C PHE A 273 4.54 10.60 4.65
N HIS A 274 3.89 11.64 4.13
CA HIS A 274 3.54 12.84 4.89
C HIS A 274 2.69 12.54 6.13
N ARG A 275 1.74 11.61 6.02
CA ARG A 275 0.98 11.16 7.20
C ARG A 275 1.89 10.48 8.22
N THR A 276 2.77 9.61 7.77
CA THR A 276 3.73 8.91 8.63
C THR A 276 4.72 9.90 9.28
N LEU A 277 5.18 10.89 8.52
CA LEU A 277 6.02 11.99 9.01
C LEU A 277 5.28 12.83 10.07
N GLY A 278 4.02 13.17 9.80
CA GLY A 278 3.16 13.89 10.74
C GLY A 278 2.99 13.14 12.06
N ASP A 279 2.60 11.87 11.98
CA ASP A 279 2.30 11.06 13.18
C ASP A 279 3.58 10.66 13.93
N GLY A 280 4.67 10.37 13.23
CA GLY A 280 5.89 9.83 13.84
C GLY A 280 6.93 10.88 14.23
N TRP A 281 6.97 12.01 13.54
CA TRP A 281 7.91 13.10 13.82
C TRP A 281 7.22 14.38 14.27
N ALA A 282 6.43 15.02 13.41
CA ALA A 282 5.94 16.38 13.69
C ALA A 282 5.06 16.45 14.95
N TYR A 283 4.32 15.37 15.23
CA TYR A 283 3.40 15.23 16.35
C TYR A 283 3.62 13.95 17.18
N GLY A 284 4.71 13.24 16.93
CA GLY A 284 4.99 11.95 17.59
C GLY A 284 5.35 12.09 19.09
N ARG A 285 5.76 13.28 19.50
CA ARG A 285 6.06 13.59 20.91
C ARG A 285 5.88 15.07 21.20
N LEU A 286 5.89 15.44 22.49
CA LEU A 286 5.96 16.84 22.89
C LEU A 286 7.33 17.44 22.52
N TYR A 287 7.30 18.52 21.76
CA TYR A 287 8.44 19.41 21.52
C TYR A 287 8.21 20.73 22.25
N ILE A 288 9.23 21.21 22.95
CA ILE A 288 9.17 22.45 23.69
C ILE A 288 9.52 23.68 22.84
N SER A 289 10.08 23.47 21.65
CA SER A 289 10.39 24.52 20.68
C SER A 289 10.40 23.98 19.26
N ASN A 290 10.39 24.90 18.27
CA ASN A 290 10.54 24.54 16.88
C ASN A 290 11.92 23.94 16.57
N ASP A 291 12.97 24.47 17.19
CA ASP A 291 14.35 24.00 16.99
C ASP A 291 14.53 22.57 17.47
N GLN A 292 13.92 22.22 18.61
CA GLN A 292 13.93 20.84 19.10
C GLN A 292 13.26 19.88 18.11
N ARG A 293 12.13 20.28 17.49
CA ARG A 293 11.48 19.47 16.47
C ARG A 293 12.35 19.35 15.22
N THR A 294 12.92 20.46 14.76
CA THR A 294 13.80 20.50 13.60
C THR A 294 15.01 19.59 13.77
N ALA A 295 15.70 19.70 14.90
CA ALA A 295 16.85 18.86 15.24
C ALA A 295 16.51 17.34 15.32
N ALA A 296 15.25 17.00 15.56
CA ALA A 296 14.80 15.60 15.60
C ALA A 296 14.56 14.97 14.23
N LEU A 297 14.45 15.75 13.13
CA LEU A 297 14.11 15.25 11.81
C LEU A 297 15.15 14.26 11.24
N PRO A 298 16.47 14.55 11.25
CA PRO A 298 17.46 13.63 10.69
C PRO A 298 17.45 12.26 11.37
N ARG A 299 17.37 12.23 12.70
CA ARG A 299 17.28 10.96 13.45
C ARG A 299 16.00 10.18 13.13
N TRP A 300 14.89 10.88 12.94
CA TRP A 300 13.63 10.24 12.59
C TRP A 300 13.66 9.69 11.16
N LEU A 301 14.25 10.41 10.19
CA LEU A 301 14.43 9.94 8.82
C LEU A 301 15.34 8.70 8.77
N HIS A 302 16.43 8.73 9.53
CA HIS A 302 17.27 7.54 9.68
C HIS A 302 16.49 6.34 10.21
N PHE A 303 15.70 6.53 11.28
CA PHE A 303 14.84 5.47 11.80
C PHE A 303 13.82 5.00 10.74
N TYR A 304 13.17 5.92 10.01
CA TYR A 304 12.21 5.59 8.97
C TYR A 304 12.83 4.74 7.87
N ASN A 305 14.00 5.11 7.38
CA ASN A 305 14.66 4.44 6.26
C ASN A 305 15.27 3.10 6.66
N HIS A 306 15.87 2.99 7.85
CA HIS A 306 16.72 1.85 8.23
C HIS A 306 16.09 0.89 9.25
N HIS A 307 15.08 1.31 9.99
CA HIS A 307 14.56 0.51 11.11
C HIS A 307 13.04 0.29 11.08
N ARG A 308 12.30 1.18 10.46
CA ARG A 308 10.84 1.11 10.46
C ARG A 308 10.33 0.03 9.51
N ALA A 309 9.62 -0.98 10.03
CA ALA A 309 8.91 -1.96 9.22
C ALA A 309 7.86 -1.30 8.32
N HIS A 310 7.89 -1.60 7.03
CA HIS A 310 7.00 -1.00 6.05
C HIS A 310 6.16 -2.08 5.33
N SER A 311 4.83 -1.91 5.31
CA SER A 311 3.92 -2.91 4.73
C SER A 311 4.11 -3.14 3.22
N ALA A 312 4.59 -2.13 2.47
CA ALA A 312 4.86 -2.27 1.04
C ALA A 312 6.17 -3.02 0.74
N THR A 313 7.06 -3.14 1.73
CA THR A 313 8.35 -3.85 1.59
C THR A 313 8.35 -5.22 2.29
N GLY A 314 7.15 -5.79 2.49
CA GLY A 314 7.02 -7.08 3.17
C GLY A 314 7.35 -7.04 4.67
N GLY A 315 7.21 -5.88 5.33
CA GLY A 315 7.53 -5.70 6.74
C GLY A 315 9.01 -5.38 7.03
N LYS A 316 9.82 -5.20 6.01
CA LYS A 316 11.22 -4.80 6.13
C LYS A 316 11.38 -3.28 6.04
N PRO A 317 12.48 -2.69 6.53
CA PRO A 317 12.77 -1.27 6.34
C PRO A 317 12.95 -0.89 4.86
N PRO A 318 12.66 0.37 4.47
CA PRO A 318 12.81 0.84 3.09
C PRO A 318 14.19 0.59 2.47
N VAL A 319 15.27 0.81 3.20
CA VAL A 319 16.66 0.61 2.73
C VAL A 319 16.94 -0.80 2.23
N THR A 320 16.22 -1.81 2.71
CA THR A 320 16.40 -3.20 2.25
C THR A 320 16.01 -3.42 0.78
N ARG A 321 15.40 -2.44 0.14
CA ARG A 321 15.07 -2.45 -1.28
C ARG A 321 16.03 -1.64 -2.16
N LEU A 322 17.09 -1.09 -1.59
CA LEU A 322 18.19 -0.47 -2.36
C LEU A 322 19.21 -1.50 -2.86
N THR A 323 18.89 -2.78 -2.88
CA THR A 323 19.79 -3.91 -3.18
C THR A 323 20.25 -4.00 -4.64
N ASN A 324 19.92 -3.04 -5.49
CA ASN A 324 20.48 -2.95 -6.85
C ASN A 324 21.83 -2.21 -6.92
N VAL A 325 22.42 -1.91 -5.77
CA VAL A 325 23.77 -1.36 -5.71
C VAL A 325 24.75 -2.50 -6.01
N PRO A 326 25.60 -2.40 -7.08
CA PRO A 326 26.65 -3.37 -7.31
C PRO A 326 27.59 -3.41 -6.09
N GLY A 327 27.64 -4.53 -5.38
CA GLY A 327 28.57 -4.73 -4.26
C GLY A 327 27.97 -5.14 -2.91
N HIS A 328 26.67 -5.21 -2.75
CA HIS A 328 26.02 -5.77 -1.57
C HIS A 328 25.30 -7.08 -1.92
N HIS A 329 26.05 -8.17 -1.92
CA HIS A 329 25.55 -9.54 -1.87
C HIS A 329 25.70 -10.09 -0.45
#